data_07e0068d2ffe02d2d3403ffe00fdb801
#
_entry.id   07e0068d2ffe02d2d3403ffe00fdb801
#
_cell.length_a   1.000
_cell.length_b   1.000
_cell.length_c   1.000
_cell.angle_alpha   90.00
_cell.angle_beta   90.00
_cell.angle_gamma   90.00
#
_symmetry.space_group_name_H-M   'P 1'
#
loop_
_entity.id
_entity.type
_entity.pdbx_description
1 polymer ?
#
loop_
_entity_poly.entity_id
_entity_poly.type
_entity_poly.pdbx_seq_one_letter_code
_entity_poly.pdbx_strand_id
1 'polypeptide(L)'
;MKRNAISDLINWKNSADRKPLVMRGARQVGKTWLMREFGQSCYSGFVYFNFDEEDELKSIFETNKNPQRIVELLSLIAGEKILPGETLIIFDEIQECPEALNSLKYFKEKANEYHVIAAGSLLAQPKSYPVGMVNLCLLYTSDA
;
A
#
# COMPACT_ATOMS: atom_id res chain seq x y z
N MET A 1 -5.66 12.35 -16.93
CA MET A 1 -4.74 11.29 -16.53
C MET A 1 -4.73 11.10 -15.04
N LYS A 2 -4.19 12.05 -14.32
CA LYS A 2 -4.20 11.96 -12.86
C LYS A 2 -5.60 11.83 -12.32
N ARG A 3 -6.54 12.54 -12.95
CA ARG A 3 -7.92 12.50 -12.51
C ARG A 3 -8.48 11.09 -12.62
N ASN A 4 -8.14 10.39 -13.71
CA ASN A 4 -8.62 9.03 -13.88
C ASN A 4 -8.02 8.11 -12.84
N ALA A 5 -6.76 8.29 -12.51
CA ALA A 5 -6.10 7.49 -11.49
C ALA A 5 -6.73 7.71 -10.13
N ILE A 6 -7.04 8.96 -9.79
CA ILE A 6 -7.70 9.26 -8.52
C ILE A 6 -9.09 8.63 -8.48
N SER A 7 -9.82 8.70 -9.59
CA SER A 7 -11.16 8.08 -9.66
C SER A 7 -11.07 6.57 -9.43
N ASP A 8 -10.07 5.94 -10.02
CA ASP A 8 -9.88 4.51 -9.85
C ASP A 8 -9.55 4.16 -8.39
N LEU A 9 -8.77 5.01 -7.74
CA LEU A 9 -8.43 4.79 -6.33
C LEU A 9 -9.67 4.96 -5.45
N ILE A 10 -10.51 5.93 -5.75
CA ILE A 10 -11.74 6.13 -5.00
C ILE A 10 -12.66 4.93 -5.18
N ASN A 11 -12.76 4.42 -6.40
CA ASN A 11 -13.56 3.22 -6.66
C ASN A 11 -13.03 2.03 -5.88
N TRP A 12 -11.69 1.89 -5.82
CA TRP A 12 -11.08 0.84 -5.04
C TRP A 12 -11.44 0.97 -3.57
N LYS A 13 -11.35 2.19 -3.04
CA LYS A 13 -11.64 2.44 -1.63
C LYS A 13 -13.05 2.02 -1.26
N ASN A 14 -14.00 2.26 -2.17
CA ASN A 14 -15.41 2.03 -1.89
C ASN A 14 -15.91 0.66 -2.34
N SER A 15 -15.03 -0.16 -2.87
CA SER A 15 -15.40 -1.48 -3.36
C SER A 15 -15.74 -2.42 -2.21
N ALA A 16 -16.81 -3.21 -2.38
CA ALA A 16 -17.19 -4.22 -1.40
C ALA A 16 -16.14 -5.32 -1.31
N ASP A 17 -15.42 -5.54 -2.40
CA ASP A 17 -14.37 -6.57 -2.47
C ASP A 17 -12.98 -5.96 -2.35
N ARG A 18 -12.85 -4.85 -1.64
CA ARG A 18 -11.57 -4.18 -1.55
C ARG A 18 -10.48 -5.11 -1.03
N LYS A 19 -9.33 -5.04 -1.68
CA LYS A 19 -8.14 -5.80 -1.37
C LYS A 19 -6.97 -4.83 -1.28
N PRO A 20 -5.89 -5.21 -0.59
CA PRO A 20 -4.69 -4.37 -0.65
C PRO A 20 -4.31 -4.13 -2.10
N LEU A 21 -3.97 -2.90 -2.40
CA LEU A 21 -3.71 -2.47 -3.77
C LEU A 21 -2.21 -2.32 -4.00
N VAL A 22 -1.73 -2.85 -5.12
CA VAL A 22 -0.32 -2.71 -5.47
C VAL A 22 -0.21 -2.00 -6.81
N MET A 23 0.52 -0.89 -6.80
CA MET A 23 0.86 -0.15 -8.01
C MET A 23 2.25 -0.55 -8.42
N ARG A 24 2.39 -1.12 -9.61
CA ARG A 24 3.70 -1.56 -10.07
C ARG A 24 4.05 -0.91 -11.39
N GLY A 25 5.33 -0.95 -11.73
CA GLY A 25 5.81 -0.35 -12.96
C GLY A 25 7.13 0.35 -12.72
N ALA A 26 7.58 1.10 -13.69
CA ALA A 26 8.82 1.84 -13.58
C ALA A 26 8.75 2.84 -12.43
N ARG A 27 9.88 3.08 -11.79
CA ARG A 27 9.96 4.06 -10.72
C ARG A 27 9.57 5.43 -11.27
N GLN A 28 8.63 6.07 -10.61
CA GLN A 28 8.15 7.36 -11.05
C GLN A 28 7.75 8.21 -9.85
N VAL A 29 8.11 9.48 -9.92
CA VAL A 29 7.72 10.44 -8.88
C VAL A 29 6.19 10.52 -8.78
N GLY A 30 5.51 10.37 -9.91
CA GLY A 30 4.07 10.47 -9.94
C GLY A 30 3.34 9.45 -9.08
N LYS A 31 3.89 8.25 -8.91
CA LYS A 31 3.23 7.24 -8.09
C LYS A 31 3.22 7.65 -6.62
N THR A 32 4.34 8.12 -6.12
CA THR A 32 4.43 8.57 -4.74
C THR A 32 3.49 9.76 -4.51
N TRP A 33 3.51 10.71 -5.42
CA TRP A 33 2.62 11.87 -5.31
C TRP A 33 1.15 11.43 -5.29
N LEU A 34 0.80 10.52 -6.19
CA LEU A 34 -0.57 10.05 -6.31
C LEU A 34 -1.07 9.40 -5.04
N MET A 35 -0.23 8.54 -4.43
CA MET A 35 -0.62 7.86 -3.20
C MET A 35 -0.82 8.85 -2.05
N ARG A 36 0.07 9.82 -1.94
CA ARG A 36 -0.04 10.83 -0.88
C ARG A 36 -1.25 11.71 -1.09
N GLU A 37 -1.48 12.11 -2.33
CA GLU A 37 -2.63 12.96 -2.64
C GLU A 37 -3.93 12.22 -2.34
N PHE A 38 -3.99 10.95 -2.67
CA PHE A 38 -5.15 10.14 -2.39
C PHE A 38 -5.39 10.04 -0.88
N GLY A 39 -4.34 9.79 -0.10
CA GLY A 39 -4.48 9.71 1.35
C GLY A 39 -4.90 11.02 1.97
N GLN A 40 -4.39 12.13 1.44
CA GLN A 40 -4.70 13.44 1.97
C GLN A 40 -6.11 13.88 1.62
N SER A 41 -6.58 13.54 0.44
CA SER A 41 -7.87 14.01 -0.06
C SER A 41 -9.03 13.14 0.33
N CYS A 42 -8.81 11.83 0.47
CA CYS A 42 -9.92 10.88 0.62
C CYS A 42 -9.94 10.19 1.97
N TYR A 43 -8.96 10.45 2.82
CA TYR A 43 -8.88 9.87 4.16
C TYR A 43 -8.68 11.00 5.17
N SER A 44 -8.82 10.67 6.45
CA SER A 44 -8.50 11.63 7.51
C SER A 44 -7.01 11.96 7.51
N GLY A 45 -6.20 11.02 7.04
CA GLY A 45 -4.77 11.20 6.94
C GLY A 45 -4.15 9.94 6.37
N PHE A 46 -2.82 9.94 6.31
CA PHE A 46 -2.12 8.75 5.83
C PHE A 46 -0.81 8.61 6.58
N VAL A 47 -0.28 7.38 6.59
CA VAL A 47 1.08 7.12 7.06
C VAL A 47 1.87 6.55 5.89
N TYR A 48 3.10 7.00 5.75
CA TYR A 48 3.93 6.69 4.59
C TYR A 48 5.22 6.02 5.05
N PHE A 49 5.51 4.88 4.44
CA PHE A 49 6.71 4.11 4.77
C PHE A 49 7.44 3.76 3.47
N ASN A 50 8.73 4.05 3.44
CA ASN A 50 9.56 3.78 2.26
C ASN A 50 10.59 2.73 2.64
N PHE A 51 10.46 1.54 2.06
CA PHE A 51 11.31 0.40 2.43
C PHE A 51 12.73 0.52 1.88
N ASP A 52 12.95 1.42 0.94
CA ASP A 52 14.29 1.67 0.42
C ASP A 52 15.10 2.55 1.36
N GLU A 53 14.43 3.38 2.15
CA GLU A 53 15.08 4.36 3.00
C GLU A 53 15.15 3.96 4.47
N GLU A 54 14.27 3.06 4.93
CA GLU A 54 14.16 2.75 6.35
C GLU A 54 14.31 1.25 6.58
N ASP A 55 15.55 0.83 6.84
CA ASP A 55 15.83 -0.60 7.01
C ASP A 55 15.15 -1.21 8.22
N GLU A 56 14.91 -0.41 9.27
CA GLU A 56 14.28 -0.95 10.46
C GLU A 56 12.85 -1.43 10.20
N LEU A 57 12.22 -0.94 9.14
CA LEU A 57 10.88 -1.41 8.80
C LEU A 57 10.88 -2.89 8.45
N LYS A 58 11.96 -3.36 7.87
CA LYS A 58 12.01 -4.74 7.38
C LYS A 58 11.89 -5.75 8.51
N SER A 59 12.50 -5.46 9.65
CA SER A 59 12.45 -6.39 10.77
C SER A 59 11.04 -6.60 11.30
N ILE A 60 10.18 -5.59 11.16
CA ILE A 60 8.80 -5.71 11.59
C ILE A 60 8.10 -6.85 10.85
N PHE A 61 8.32 -6.91 9.55
CA PHE A 61 7.65 -7.90 8.70
C PHE A 61 8.35 -9.25 8.73
N GLU A 62 9.64 -9.27 9.04
CA GLU A 62 10.40 -10.51 9.07
C GLU A 62 10.10 -11.34 10.31
N THR A 63 9.71 -10.71 11.40
CA THR A 63 9.39 -11.41 12.63
C THR A 63 8.16 -12.29 12.48
N ASN A 64 7.07 -11.70 12.00
CA ASN A 64 5.87 -12.43 11.61
C ASN A 64 4.99 -11.46 10.84
N LYS A 65 3.86 -11.97 10.34
CA LYS A 65 2.99 -11.18 9.49
C LYS A 65 1.63 -10.93 10.11
N ASN A 66 1.59 -10.88 11.45
CA ASN A 66 0.36 -10.58 12.17
C ASN A 66 -0.01 -9.10 11.93
N PRO A 67 -1.13 -8.82 11.24
CA PRO A 67 -1.46 -7.44 10.89
C PRO A 67 -1.66 -6.54 12.09
N GLN A 68 -2.24 -7.03 13.17
CA GLN A 68 -2.48 -6.20 14.36
C GLN A 68 -1.16 -5.74 14.95
N ARG A 69 -0.21 -6.65 15.08
CA ARG A 69 1.12 -6.30 15.57
C ARG A 69 1.83 -5.33 14.64
N ILE A 70 1.72 -5.59 13.34
CA ILE A 70 2.37 -4.72 12.34
C ILE A 70 1.82 -3.31 12.44
N VAL A 71 0.50 -3.16 12.49
CA VAL A 71 -0.11 -1.83 12.57
C VAL A 71 0.32 -1.11 13.84
N GLU A 72 0.38 -1.83 14.95
CA GLU A 72 0.79 -1.24 16.21
C GLU A 72 2.21 -0.67 16.14
N LEU A 73 3.13 -1.45 15.58
CA LEU A 73 4.51 -1.01 15.44
C LEU A 73 4.64 0.12 14.44
N LEU A 74 3.90 0.06 13.35
CA LEU A 74 3.93 1.15 12.36
C LEU A 74 3.38 2.44 12.96
N SER A 75 2.38 2.35 13.84
CA SER A 75 1.87 3.53 14.52
C SER A 75 2.95 4.18 15.37
N LEU A 76 3.75 3.38 16.05
CA LEU A 76 4.84 3.91 16.87
C LEU A 76 5.89 4.60 16.02
N ILE A 77 6.24 4.00 14.89
CA ILE A 77 7.24 4.59 14.00
C ILE A 77 6.72 5.88 13.41
N ALA A 78 5.45 5.92 13.00
CA ALA A 78 4.86 7.10 12.38
C ALA A 78 4.59 8.20 13.40
N GLY A 79 4.48 7.82 14.66
CA GLY A 79 4.14 8.80 15.69
C GLY A 79 2.69 9.22 15.69
N GLU A 80 1.80 8.41 15.11
CA GLU A 80 0.38 8.71 15.09
C GLU A 80 -0.42 7.43 14.95
N LYS A 81 -1.67 7.51 15.38
CA LYS A 81 -2.56 6.36 15.32
C LYS A 81 -2.96 6.03 13.90
N ILE A 82 -3.05 4.73 13.63
CA ILE A 82 -3.55 4.24 12.36
C ILE A 82 -4.96 3.72 12.60
N LEU A 83 -5.94 4.45 12.08
CA LEU A 83 -7.35 4.13 12.32
C LEU A 83 -7.96 3.40 11.14
N PRO A 84 -8.63 2.26 11.37
CA PRO A 84 -9.21 1.49 10.27
C PRO A 84 -10.15 2.33 9.42
N GLY A 85 -9.94 2.32 8.11
CA GLY A 85 -10.81 3.04 7.19
C GLY A 85 -10.60 4.53 7.16
N GLU A 86 -9.91 5.10 8.13
CA GLU A 86 -9.70 6.55 8.19
C GLU A 86 -8.27 6.95 7.86
N THR A 87 -7.31 6.07 8.13
CA THR A 87 -5.90 6.32 7.83
C THR A 87 -5.48 5.41 6.69
N LEU A 88 -4.95 6.00 5.63
CA LEU A 88 -4.42 5.20 4.53
C LEU A 88 -2.99 4.79 4.87
N ILE A 89 -2.69 3.51 4.74
CA ILE A 89 -1.33 2.99 4.96
C ILE A 89 -0.65 2.88 3.60
N ILE A 90 0.47 3.55 3.43
CA ILE A 90 1.20 3.58 2.17
C ILE A 90 2.55 2.90 2.34
N PHE A 91 2.78 1.84 1.56
CA PHE A 91 4.07 1.14 1.51
C PHE A 91 4.73 1.45 0.16
N ASP A 92 5.78 2.26 0.18
CA ASP A 92 6.48 2.61 -1.05
C ASP A 92 7.75 1.80 -1.17
N GLU A 93 8.18 1.54 -2.40
CA GLU A 93 9.36 0.72 -2.71
C GLU A 93 9.27 -0.64 -2.03
N ILE A 94 8.10 -1.26 -2.12
CA ILE A 94 7.84 -2.49 -1.37
C ILE A 94 8.67 -3.68 -1.86
N GLN A 95 9.23 -3.59 -3.07
CA GLN A 95 10.08 -4.65 -3.59
C GLN A 95 11.34 -4.83 -2.73
N GLU A 96 11.70 -3.80 -1.95
CA GLU A 96 12.86 -3.89 -1.06
C GLU A 96 12.59 -4.75 0.16
N CYS A 97 11.34 -5.13 0.39
CA CYS A 97 10.97 -5.97 1.53
C CYS A 97 9.92 -6.99 1.10
N PRO A 98 10.34 -8.13 0.56
CA PRO A 98 9.38 -9.16 0.12
C PRO A 98 8.43 -9.61 1.23
N GLU A 99 8.87 -9.56 2.48
CA GLU A 99 8.00 -9.95 3.58
C GLU A 99 6.85 -8.97 3.77
N ALA A 100 7.08 -7.69 3.48
CA ALA A 100 5.99 -6.72 3.52
C ALA A 100 4.98 -7.00 2.42
N LEU A 101 5.46 -7.35 1.25
CA LEU A 101 4.56 -7.72 0.15
C LEU A 101 3.73 -8.94 0.54
N ASN A 102 4.36 -9.93 1.13
CA ASN A 102 3.65 -11.14 1.57
C ASN A 102 2.63 -10.84 2.66
N SER A 103 2.88 -9.80 3.47
CA SER A 103 1.96 -9.47 4.55
C SER A 103 0.61 -8.97 4.04
N LEU A 104 0.54 -8.51 2.81
CA LEU A 104 -0.70 -7.98 2.26
C LEU A 104 -1.81 -9.03 2.23
N LYS A 105 -1.44 -10.28 2.02
CA LYS A 105 -2.40 -11.37 2.05
C LYS A 105 -3.06 -11.47 3.43
N TYR A 106 -2.26 -11.31 4.47
CA TYR A 106 -2.79 -11.40 5.83
C TYR A 106 -3.63 -10.20 6.19
N PHE A 107 -3.30 -9.02 5.67
CA PHE A 107 -4.17 -7.85 5.83
C PHE A 107 -5.52 -8.12 5.20
N LYS A 108 -5.54 -8.69 4.01
CA LYS A 108 -6.81 -9.00 3.34
C LYS A 108 -7.64 -9.99 4.15
N GLU A 109 -7.00 -11.01 4.68
CA GLU A 109 -7.70 -12.10 5.34
C GLU A 109 -8.12 -11.80 6.77
N LYS A 110 -7.31 -11.03 7.49
CA LYS A 110 -7.48 -10.88 8.93
C LYS A 110 -7.69 -9.45 9.40
N ALA A 111 -7.42 -8.46 8.57
CA ALA A 111 -7.50 -7.07 8.99
C ALA A 111 -7.84 -6.17 7.81
N ASN A 112 -8.82 -6.58 7.03
CA ASN A 112 -9.17 -5.86 5.82
C ASN A 112 -9.84 -4.51 6.10
N GLU A 113 -10.14 -4.22 7.35
CA GLU A 113 -10.65 -2.90 7.73
C GLU A 113 -9.57 -1.83 7.57
N TYR A 114 -8.29 -2.22 7.56
CA TYR A 114 -7.21 -1.28 7.27
C TYR A 114 -7.04 -1.17 5.76
N HIS A 115 -6.92 0.07 5.28
CA HIS A 115 -6.73 0.33 3.86
C HIS A 115 -5.25 0.46 3.56
N VAL A 116 -4.73 -0.45 2.74
CA VAL A 116 -3.29 -0.51 2.44
C VAL A 116 -3.08 -0.36 0.95
N ILE A 117 -2.17 0.52 0.58
CA ILE A 117 -1.77 0.71 -0.81
C ILE A 117 -0.25 0.64 -0.86
N ALA A 118 0.28 -0.03 -1.87
CA ALA A 118 1.71 -0.23 -2.00
C ALA A 118 2.17 0.07 -3.40
N ALA A 119 3.45 0.40 -3.54
CA ALA A 119 4.05 0.64 -4.85
C ALA A 119 5.45 0.05 -4.90
N GLY A 120 5.85 -0.40 -6.08
CA GLY A 120 7.18 -0.92 -6.28
C GLY A 120 7.54 -0.95 -7.75
N SER A 121 8.81 -0.70 -8.06
CA SER A 121 9.25 -0.54 -9.44
C SER A 121 9.65 -1.85 -10.10
N LEU A 122 9.97 -2.89 -9.33
CA LEU A 122 10.43 -4.14 -9.89
C LEU A 122 9.50 -5.31 -9.59
N LEU A 123 8.22 -5.03 -9.43
CA LEU A 123 7.23 -6.06 -9.13
C LEU A 123 6.71 -6.65 -10.43
N ALA A 124 7.59 -7.40 -11.11
CA ALA A 124 7.27 -7.93 -12.42
C ALA A 124 6.84 -9.40 -12.40
N GLN A 125 6.84 -10.04 -11.24
CA GLN A 125 6.54 -11.46 -11.14
C GLN A 125 5.14 -11.65 -10.57
N PRO A 126 4.12 -11.70 -11.42
CA PRO A 126 2.74 -11.77 -10.93
C PRO A 126 2.49 -12.94 -10.00
N LYS A 127 3.12 -14.07 -10.27
CA LYS A 127 2.91 -15.26 -9.45
C LYS A 127 3.44 -15.09 -8.03
N SER A 128 4.26 -14.07 -7.80
CA SER A 128 4.79 -13.79 -6.46
C SER A 128 3.82 -12.98 -5.62
N TYR A 129 2.77 -12.48 -6.22
CA TYR A 129 1.84 -11.60 -5.53
C TYR A 129 0.87 -12.42 -4.70
N PRO A 130 0.54 -11.95 -3.50
CA PRO A 130 -0.53 -12.59 -2.73
C PRO A 130 -1.85 -12.51 -3.47
N VAL A 131 -2.68 -13.51 -3.22
CA VAL A 131 -4.00 -13.55 -3.84
C VAL A 131 -4.80 -12.35 -3.40
N GLY A 132 -5.46 -11.70 -4.35
CA GLY A 132 -6.33 -10.60 -4.05
C GLY A 132 -5.76 -9.22 -4.31
N MET A 133 -4.52 -9.15 -4.77
CA MET A 133 -3.93 -7.86 -5.08
C MET A 133 -4.37 -7.37 -6.45
N VAL A 134 -4.42 -6.06 -6.60
CA VAL A 134 -4.82 -5.42 -7.85
C VAL A 134 -3.65 -4.64 -8.40
N ASN A 135 -3.44 -4.73 -9.69
CA ASN A 135 -2.37 -4.01 -10.37
C ASN A 135 -2.90 -2.71 -10.96
N LEU A 136 -2.84 -1.65 -10.19
CA LEU A 136 -3.31 -0.35 -10.66
C LEU A 136 -2.36 0.28 -11.67
N CYS A 137 -1.13 -0.21 -11.71
CA CYS A 137 -0.13 0.33 -12.62
C CYS A 137 -0.59 0.31 -14.08
N LEU A 138 -1.32 -0.74 -14.44
CA LEU A 138 -1.82 -0.83 -15.82
C LEU A 138 -2.77 0.32 -16.15
N LEU A 139 -3.62 0.69 -15.21
CA LEU A 139 -4.55 1.79 -15.41
C LEU A 139 -3.80 3.11 -15.49
N TYR A 140 -2.84 3.28 -14.60
CA TYR A 140 -2.08 4.52 -14.53
C TYR A 140 -1.24 4.74 -15.79
N THR A 141 -0.57 3.69 -16.24
CA THR A 141 0.29 3.83 -17.41
C THR A 141 -0.50 3.94 -18.71
N SER A 142 -1.67 3.34 -18.76
CA SER A 142 -2.49 3.44 -19.97
C SER A 142 -3.04 4.83 -20.17
N ASP A 143 -3.08 5.64 -19.14
CA ASP A 143 -3.54 7.03 -19.24
C ASP A 143 -2.43 7.94 -19.76
N ALA A 144 -1.22 7.46 -19.75
CA ALA A 144 -0.13 8.28 -20.24
C ALA A 144 -0.10 8.30 -21.75
#